data_09f0b106393f66023f2e5cc36da81efc
#
_entry.id   09f0b106393f66023f2e5cc36da81efc
#
_cell.length_a   1.000
_cell.length_b   1.000
_cell.length_c   1.000
_cell.angle_alpha   90.00
_cell.angle_beta   90.00
_cell.angle_gamma   90.00
#
_symmetry.space_group_name_H-M   'P 1'
#
loop_
_entity.id
_entity.type
_entity.pdbx_description
1 polymer ?
#
loop_
_entity_poly.entity_id
_entity_poly.type
_entity_poly.pdbx_seq_one_letter_code
_entity_poly.pdbx_strand_id
1 'polypeptide(L)'
;MSEKTMNRKEIDLMRLYNRVLNTFGVVNQTFMLVEECAELLNAVAKMKRGRAKKEDIITELADVSIMVEQLAFFYGWDDYKNEKQRKLTRLEDRINSHTKKGGEE
;
A
#
# COMPACT_ATOMS: atom_id res chain seq x y z
N MET A 1 -19.22 -3.21 12.42
CA MET A 1 -18.86 -4.29 11.48
C MET A 1 -17.36 -4.54 11.44
N SER A 2 -16.62 -3.51 11.10
CA SER A 2 -15.18 -3.61 10.95
C SER A 2 -14.46 -4.11 12.20
N GLU A 3 -14.84 -3.61 13.37
CA GLU A 3 -14.20 -3.99 14.61
C GLU A 3 -14.35 -5.47 14.92
N LYS A 4 -15.45 -6.08 14.46
CA LYS A 4 -15.69 -7.50 14.68
C LYS A 4 -14.80 -8.38 13.82
N THR A 5 -14.31 -7.85 12.70
CA THR A 5 -13.48 -8.60 11.76
C THR A 5 -11.99 -8.27 11.88
N MET A 6 -11.66 -7.20 12.61
CA MET A 6 -10.27 -6.79 12.79
C MET A 6 -9.64 -7.56 13.95
N ASN A 7 -8.41 -8.06 13.74
CA ASN A 7 -7.64 -8.65 14.81
C ASN A 7 -6.97 -7.55 15.64
N ARG A 8 -6.31 -7.95 16.74
CA ARG A 8 -5.70 -7.01 17.66
C ARG A 8 -4.63 -6.13 16.99
N LYS A 9 -3.82 -6.73 16.12
CA LYS A 9 -2.77 -5.98 15.43
C LYS A 9 -3.36 -4.90 14.53
N GLU A 10 -4.43 -5.22 13.84
CA GLU A 10 -5.08 -4.26 12.95
C GLU A 10 -5.70 -3.12 13.75
N ILE A 11 -6.35 -3.43 14.87
CA ILE A 11 -6.91 -2.42 15.74
C ILE A 11 -5.84 -1.47 16.26
N ASP A 12 -4.73 -2.03 16.75
CA ASP A 12 -3.61 -1.22 17.25
C ASP A 12 -3.03 -0.33 16.17
N LEU A 13 -2.92 -0.85 14.95
CA LEU A 13 -2.42 -0.09 13.82
C LEU A 13 -3.34 1.09 13.48
N MET A 14 -4.66 0.85 13.48
CA MET A 14 -5.63 1.91 13.22
C MET A 14 -5.55 2.99 14.30
N ARG A 15 -5.33 2.61 15.55
CA ARG A 15 -5.14 3.57 16.63
C ARG A 15 -3.90 4.42 16.42
N LEU A 16 -2.82 3.79 15.97
CA LEU A 16 -1.59 4.50 15.66
C LEU A 16 -1.82 5.51 14.53
N TYR A 17 -2.46 5.10 13.46
CA TYR A 17 -2.74 5.98 12.34
C TYR A 17 -3.63 7.15 12.74
N ASN A 18 -4.61 6.90 13.60
CA ASN A 18 -5.45 7.97 14.12
C ASN A 18 -4.61 9.01 14.88
N ARG A 19 -3.66 8.54 15.70
CA ARG A 19 -2.78 9.42 16.45
C ARG A 19 -1.87 10.23 15.52
N VAL A 20 -1.35 9.60 14.48
CA VAL A 20 -0.49 10.26 13.50
C VAL A 20 -1.26 11.38 12.81
N LEU A 21 -2.47 11.09 12.33
CA LEU A 21 -3.29 12.09 11.64
C LEU A 21 -3.71 13.22 12.55
N ASN A 22 -3.99 12.92 13.82
CA ASN A 22 -4.32 13.97 14.79
C ASN A 22 -3.12 14.84 15.14
N THR A 23 -1.92 14.27 15.08
CA THR A 23 -0.70 14.98 15.43
C THR A 23 -0.19 15.84 14.26
N PHE A 24 -0.13 15.28 13.07
CA PHE A 24 0.51 15.94 11.93
C PHE A 24 -0.48 16.50 10.91
N GLY A 25 -1.72 16.01 10.91
CA GLY A 25 -2.76 16.45 9.99
C GLY A 25 -2.77 15.68 8.67
N VAL A 26 -3.99 15.50 8.12
CA VAL A 26 -4.15 14.72 6.90
C VAL A 26 -3.50 15.39 5.69
N VAL A 27 -3.51 16.72 5.62
CA VAL A 27 -2.90 17.43 4.50
C VAL A 27 -1.39 17.19 4.47
N ASN A 28 -0.75 17.32 5.64
CA ASN A 28 0.69 17.08 5.76
C ASN A 28 1.04 15.64 5.36
N GLN A 29 0.27 14.69 5.86
CA GLN A 29 0.51 13.28 5.56
C GLN A 29 0.26 12.95 4.08
N THR A 30 -0.66 13.66 3.43
CA THR A 30 -0.87 13.51 2.00
C THR A 30 0.37 13.96 1.22
N PHE A 31 0.97 15.08 1.60
CA PHE A 31 2.20 15.53 0.95
C PHE A 31 3.37 14.61 1.26
N MET A 32 3.41 14.03 2.47
CA MET A 32 4.42 13.03 2.80
C MET A 32 4.29 11.80 1.89
N LEU A 33 3.07 11.37 1.58
CA LEU A 33 2.87 10.28 0.63
C LEU A 33 3.48 10.62 -0.73
N VAL A 34 3.25 11.84 -1.22
CA VAL A 34 3.82 12.27 -2.50
C VAL A 34 5.34 12.16 -2.47
N GLU A 35 5.97 12.64 -1.39
CA GLU A 35 7.42 12.59 -1.24
C GLU A 35 7.94 11.16 -1.21
N GLU A 36 7.28 10.28 -0.45
CA GLU A 36 7.69 8.88 -0.34
C GLU A 36 7.52 8.15 -1.67
N CYS A 37 6.46 8.46 -2.42
CA CYS A 37 6.28 7.89 -3.76
C CYS A 37 7.39 8.34 -4.70
N ALA A 38 7.80 9.61 -4.63
CA ALA A 38 8.89 10.12 -5.46
C ALA A 38 10.21 9.40 -5.13
N GLU A 39 10.47 9.17 -3.84
CA GLU A 39 11.67 8.45 -3.40
C GLU A 39 11.66 7.00 -3.86
N LEU A 40 10.50 6.34 -3.83
CA LEU A 40 10.37 4.98 -4.34
C LEU A 40 10.68 4.94 -5.85
N LEU A 41 10.08 5.86 -6.60
CA LEU A 41 10.33 5.92 -8.04
C LEU A 41 11.81 6.12 -8.34
N ASN A 42 12.45 7.00 -7.59
CA ASN A 42 13.88 7.28 -7.75
C ASN A 42 14.72 6.03 -7.43
N ALA A 43 14.38 5.31 -6.35
CA ALA A 43 15.09 4.10 -5.96
C ALA A 43 14.96 3.00 -7.02
N VAL A 44 13.76 2.83 -7.56
CA VAL A 44 13.51 1.85 -8.63
C VAL A 44 14.32 2.21 -9.88
N ALA A 45 14.37 3.49 -10.25
CA ALA A 45 15.15 3.96 -11.39
C ALA A 45 16.64 3.70 -11.19
N LYS A 46 17.14 3.95 -9.97
CA LYS A 46 18.55 3.69 -9.65
C LYS A 46 18.87 2.20 -9.71
N MET A 47 17.95 1.37 -9.28
CA MET A 47 18.12 -0.09 -9.32
C MET A 47 18.26 -0.57 -10.76
N LYS A 48 17.44 -0.03 -11.66
CA LYS A 48 17.54 -0.38 -13.08
C LYS A 48 18.91 -0.06 -13.64
N ARG A 49 19.55 0.99 -13.13
CA ARG A 49 20.90 1.39 -13.57
C ARG A 49 22.00 0.70 -12.75
N GLY A 50 21.65 -0.24 -11.87
CA GLY A 50 22.62 -0.93 -11.04
C GLY A 50 23.18 -0.08 -9.90
N ARG A 51 22.49 0.99 -9.49
CA ARG A 51 22.98 1.95 -8.51
C ARG A 51 22.25 1.92 -7.18
N ALA A 52 21.30 0.99 -6.99
CA ALA A 52 20.59 0.83 -5.73
C ALA A 52 20.64 -0.61 -5.30
N LYS A 53 20.60 -0.80 -4.00
CA LYS A 53 20.58 -2.13 -3.40
C LYS A 53 19.13 -2.52 -3.11
N LYS A 54 18.93 -3.83 -2.97
CA LYS A 54 17.63 -4.39 -2.60
C LYS A 54 17.07 -3.71 -1.34
N GLU A 55 17.92 -3.44 -0.35
CA GLU A 55 17.54 -2.82 0.92
C GLU A 55 16.96 -1.43 0.72
N ASP A 56 17.47 -0.69 -0.27
CA ASP A 56 16.96 0.65 -0.57
C ASP A 56 15.51 0.57 -1.06
N ILE A 57 15.22 -0.41 -1.92
CA ILE A 57 13.86 -0.62 -2.43
C ILE A 57 12.92 -1.04 -1.29
N ILE A 58 13.35 -1.95 -0.45
CA ILE A 58 12.54 -2.44 0.68
C ILE A 58 12.17 -1.28 1.61
N THR A 59 13.14 -0.42 1.92
CA THR A 59 12.89 0.75 2.78
C THR A 59 11.80 1.65 2.19
N GLU A 60 11.93 1.96 0.90
CA GLU A 60 10.96 2.85 0.26
C GLU A 60 9.58 2.20 0.12
N LEU A 61 9.53 0.89 -0.14
CA LEU A 61 8.26 0.16 -0.17
C LEU A 61 7.55 0.22 1.19
N ALA A 62 8.30 0.05 2.26
CA ALA A 62 7.75 0.12 3.62
C ALA A 62 7.21 1.52 3.90
N ASP A 63 7.98 2.57 3.56
CA ASP A 63 7.57 3.94 3.79
C ASP A 63 6.29 4.28 3.02
N VAL A 64 6.24 3.94 1.74
CA VAL A 64 5.04 4.18 0.91
C VAL A 64 3.84 3.41 1.46
N SER A 65 4.03 2.15 1.84
CA SER A 65 2.96 1.31 2.38
C SER A 65 2.31 1.94 3.61
N ILE A 66 3.13 2.46 4.52
CA ILE A 66 2.64 3.10 5.75
C ILE A 66 1.85 4.36 5.41
N MET A 67 2.32 5.17 4.47
CA MET A 67 1.61 6.39 4.08
C MET A 67 0.29 6.06 3.38
N VAL A 68 0.28 5.04 2.51
CA VAL A 68 -0.95 4.58 1.86
C VAL A 68 -1.98 4.16 2.90
N GLU A 69 -1.56 3.38 3.89
CA GLU A 69 -2.47 2.90 4.92
C GLU A 69 -3.03 4.01 5.80
N GLN A 70 -2.23 5.03 6.09
CA GLN A 70 -2.71 6.19 6.85
C GLN A 70 -3.86 6.87 6.12
N LEU A 71 -3.72 7.11 4.83
CA LEU A 71 -4.77 7.74 4.05
C LEU A 71 -5.96 6.81 3.85
N ALA A 72 -5.71 5.51 3.70
CA ALA A 72 -6.79 4.52 3.63
C ALA A 72 -7.60 4.54 4.92
N PHE A 73 -6.94 4.67 6.06
CA PHE A 73 -7.63 4.81 7.34
C PHE A 73 -8.49 6.08 7.35
N PHE A 74 -7.95 7.19 6.87
CA PHE A 74 -8.67 8.47 6.87
C PHE A 74 -9.91 8.43 5.97
N TYR A 75 -9.78 7.89 4.76
CA TYR A 75 -10.87 7.88 3.79
C TYR A 75 -11.86 6.73 3.99
N GLY A 76 -11.47 5.66 4.67
CA GLY A 76 -12.32 4.52 4.96
C GLY A 76 -11.58 3.21 4.85
N TRP A 77 -11.21 2.65 5.98
CA TRP A 77 -10.39 1.43 6.03
C TRP A 77 -11.13 0.23 5.44
N ASP A 78 -12.41 0.06 5.77
CA ASP A 78 -13.19 -1.07 5.24
C ASP A 78 -13.40 -0.93 3.73
N ASP A 79 -13.71 0.26 3.26
CA ASP A 79 -13.88 0.52 1.84
C ASP A 79 -12.58 0.23 1.08
N TYR A 80 -11.45 0.64 1.65
CA TYR A 80 -10.14 0.37 1.07
C TYR A 80 -9.88 -1.14 0.98
N LYS A 81 -10.13 -1.88 2.06
CA LYS A 81 -9.91 -3.32 2.08
C LYS A 81 -10.80 -4.03 1.07
N ASN A 82 -12.07 -3.63 0.99
CA ASN A 82 -13.02 -4.22 0.06
C ASN A 82 -12.62 -3.96 -1.40
N GLU A 83 -12.22 -2.74 -1.69
CA GLU A 83 -11.79 -2.40 -3.04
C GLU A 83 -10.50 -3.13 -3.42
N LYS A 84 -9.58 -3.23 -2.48
CA LYS A 84 -8.34 -3.97 -2.70
C LYS A 84 -8.64 -5.45 -2.98
N GLN A 85 -9.55 -6.05 -2.21
CA GLN A 85 -9.94 -7.45 -2.43
C GLN A 85 -10.57 -7.65 -3.80
N ARG A 86 -11.43 -6.71 -4.22
CA ARG A 86 -12.04 -6.77 -5.54
C ARG A 86 -10.98 -6.74 -6.65
N LYS A 87 -9.98 -5.89 -6.49
CA LYS A 87 -8.89 -5.78 -7.47
C LYS A 87 -8.00 -7.02 -7.47
N LEU A 88 -7.77 -7.62 -6.31
CA LEU A 88 -7.00 -8.86 -6.21
C LEU A 88 -7.70 -10.01 -6.91
N THR A 89 -9.01 -10.12 -6.74
CA THR A 89 -9.79 -11.14 -7.44
C THR A 89 -9.71 -10.95 -8.96
N ARG A 90 -9.81 -9.70 -9.41
CA ARG A 90 -9.69 -9.38 -10.83
C ARG A 90 -8.32 -9.75 -11.38
N LEU A 91 -7.28 -9.49 -10.59
CA LEU A 91 -5.91 -9.83 -10.96
C LEU A 91 -5.74 -11.35 -11.11
N GLU A 92 -6.30 -12.10 -10.17
CA GLU A 92 -6.27 -13.55 -10.20
C GLU A 92 -6.97 -14.09 -11.46
N ASP A 93 -8.14 -13.52 -11.78
CA ASP A 93 -8.89 -13.90 -12.99
C ASP A 93 -8.06 -13.63 -14.25
N ARG A 94 -7.35 -12.50 -14.28
CA ARG A 94 -6.51 -12.15 -15.43
C ARG A 94 -5.35 -13.12 -15.60
N ILE A 95 -4.74 -13.54 -14.51
CA ILE A 95 -3.64 -14.51 -14.54
C ILE A 95 -4.17 -15.85 -15.01
N ASN A 96 -5.30 -16.29 -14.49
CA ASN A 96 -5.91 -17.57 -14.88
C ASN A 96 -6.25 -17.58 -16.37
N SER A 97 -6.81 -16.49 -16.88
CA SER A 97 -7.11 -16.36 -18.32
C SER A 97 -5.85 -16.40 -19.18
N HIS A 98 -4.82 -15.69 -18.73
CA HIS A 98 -3.55 -15.65 -19.46
C HIS A 98 -2.88 -17.01 -19.49
N THR A 99 -2.83 -17.70 -18.34
CA THR A 99 -2.23 -19.02 -18.22
C THR A 99 -2.98 -20.03 -19.08
N LYS A 100 -4.32 -19.97 -19.09
CA LYS A 100 -5.14 -20.86 -19.90
C LYS A 100 -4.84 -20.68 -21.39
N LYS A 101 -4.73 -19.41 -21.85
CA LYS A 101 -4.39 -19.13 -23.25
C LYS A 101 -3.01 -19.63 -23.61
N GLY A 102 -2.04 -19.42 -22.73
CA GLY A 102 -0.68 -19.91 -22.92
C GLY A 102 -0.61 -21.42 -22.96
N GLY A 103 -1.44 -22.09 -22.14
CA GLY A 103 -1.48 -23.54 -22.09
C GLY A 103 -2.07 -24.19 -23.34
N GLU A 104 -2.86 -23.44 -24.10
CA GLU A 104 -3.47 -23.92 -25.32
C GLU A 104 -2.51 -23.87 -26.52
N GLU A 105 -1.44 -23.12 -26.41
CA GLU A 105 -0.44 -23.00 -27.45
C GLU A 105 0.62 -24.09 -27.33
#